data_4a6aaeecb5e65e850d20688d1a5bf2b3
#
_entry.id   4a6aaeecb5e65e850d20688d1a5bf2b3
#
_cell.length_a   1.000
_cell.length_b   1.000
_cell.length_c   1.000
_cell.angle_alpha   90.00
_cell.angle_beta   90.00
_cell.angle_gamma   90.00
#
_symmetry.space_group_name_H-M   'P 1'
#
loop_
_entity.id
_entity.type
_entity.pdbx_description
1 polymer ?
#
loop_
_entity_poly.entity_id
_entity_poly.type
_entity_poly.pdbx_seq_one_letter_code
_entity_poly.pdbx_strand_id
1 'polypeptide(L)'
;DPVAYVAKTRNLPQTMLGSDVERDDRYRSRIQQAPERFTCAGPVLSYRHHALAVHQDIAEVAVWSPNPGTVDLRPVMAGGELPSEDILAAVRAAVSADDVRPLTDTVTVQAPEIVPYEVQITWYLSRSQEPLLSTIQAKVLAAVEQYRLWQRAKPGRDILPLKLSSLIEQAGARRIDMPAPVYGALAPY
;
A
#
# COMPACT_ATOMS: atom_id res chain seq x y z
N ASP A 1 -24.16 -22.83 27.82
CA ASP A 1 -24.67 -22.70 29.17
C ASP A 1 -24.90 -21.23 29.51
N PRO A 2 -26.02 -20.86 30.16
CA PRO A 2 -26.28 -19.49 30.53
C PRO A 2 -25.25 -18.99 31.54
N VAL A 3 -24.69 -17.82 31.32
CA VAL A 3 -23.80 -17.18 32.30
C VAL A 3 -24.64 -16.60 33.42
N ALA A 4 -24.31 -16.93 34.69
CA ALA A 4 -25.01 -16.42 35.84
C ALA A 4 -25.06 -14.88 35.84
N TYR A 5 -26.24 -14.31 36.16
CA TYR A 5 -26.52 -12.86 36.17
C TYR A 5 -26.61 -12.17 34.81
N VAL A 6 -26.56 -12.89 33.69
CA VAL A 6 -26.81 -12.33 32.35
C VAL A 6 -28.18 -12.76 31.85
N ALA A 7 -29.15 -11.83 31.90
CA ALA A 7 -30.52 -12.11 31.45
C ALA A 7 -30.68 -12.04 29.95
N LYS A 8 -29.92 -11.18 29.26
CA LYS A 8 -29.98 -10.99 27.81
C LYS A 8 -28.69 -10.35 27.29
N THR A 9 -28.18 -10.88 26.19
CA THR A 9 -27.06 -10.26 25.46
C THR A 9 -27.49 -9.98 24.01
N ARG A 10 -27.05 -8.86 23.44
CA ARG A 10 -27.21 -8.54 22.02
C ARG A 10 -26.05 -7.68 21.55
N ASN A 11 -25.66 -7.83 20.30
CA ASN A 11 -24.75 -6.87 19.67
C ASN A 11 -25.55 -5.60 19.35
N LEU A 12 -25.13 -4.47 19.87
CA LEU A 12 -25.79 -3.18 19.65
C LEU A 12 -25.41 -2.51 18.32
N PRO A 13 -24.13 -2.45 17.91
CA PRO A 13 -23.78 -2.04 16.55
C PRO A 13 -23.56 -3.23 15.64
N GLN A 14 -23.81 -3.04 14.36
CA GLN A 14 -23.27 -3.94 13.34
C GLN A 14 -21.74 -3.89 13.44
N THR A 15 -21.07 -5.03 13.46
CA THR A 15 -19.61 -5.08 13.45
C THR A 15 -19.10 -4.45 12.17
N MET A 16 -18.45 -3.29 12.28
CA MET A 16 -17.80 -2.61 11.17
C MET A 16 -16.31 -2.97 11.14
N LEU A 17 -15.68 -2.90 9.99
CA LEU A 17 -14.25 -3.21 9.80
C LEU A 17 -13.86 -4.68 10.12
N GLY A 18 -14.78 -5.61 10.06
CA GLY A 18 -14.48 -7.03 10.06
C GLY A 18 -13.65 -7.36 8.80
N SER A 19 -12.60 -8.17 8.98
CA SER A 19 -11.72 -8.59 7.91
C SER A 19 -11.58 -10.11 7.89
N ASP A 20 -11.21 -10.65 6.73
CA ASP A 20 -10.89 -12.07 6.58
C ASP A 20 -9.65 -12.47 7.41
N VAL A 21 -9.36 -13.76 7.45
CA VAL A 21 -8.19 -14.30 8.14
C VAL A 21 -6.90 -13.67 7.59
N GLU A 22 -6.06 -13.15 8.47
CA GLU A 22 -4.79 -12.54 8.11
C GLU A 22 -3.87 -13.55 7.40
N ARG A 23 -3.26 -13.14 6.29
CA ARG A 23 -2.32 -13.98 5.53
C ARG A 23 -0.99 -14.13 6.29
N ASP A 24 -0.36 -15.29 6.12
CA ASP A 24 0.90 -15.65 6.80
C ASP A 24 2.02 -14.62 6.64
N ASP A 25 2.19 -14.08 5.44
CA ASP A 25 3.25 -13.09 5.18
C ASP A 25 3.04 -11.80 5.97
N ARG A 26 1.80 -11.37 6.09
CA ARG A 26 1.43 -10.21 6.88
C ARG A 26 1.60 -10.50 8.37
N TYR A 27 1.18 -11.67 8.84
CA TYR A 27 1.36 -12.10 10.22
C TYR A 27 2.83 -12.11 10.62
N ARG A 28 3.73 -12.64 9.77
CA ARG A 28 5.18 -12.61 9.98
C ARG A 28 5.72 -11.18 10.06
N SER A 29 5.30 -10.31 9.13
CA SER A 29 5.71 -8.89 9.15
C SER A 29 5.26 -8.20 10.43
N ARG A 30 4.05 -8.47 10.91
CA ARG A 30 3.52 -7.93 12.17
C ARG A 30 4.29 -8.43 13.39
N ILE A 31 4.69 -9.71 13.42
CA ILE A 31 5.55 -10.26 14.50
C ILE A 31 6.91 -9.56 14.50
N GLN A 32 7.53 -9.35 13.33
CA GLN A 32 8.83 -8.66 13.23
C GLN A 32 8.74 -7.21 13.70
N GLN A 33 7.60 -6.55 13.53
CA GLN A 33 7.37 -5.18 13.98
C GLN A 33 6.87 -5.07 15.43
N ALA A 34 6.50 -6.19 16.06
CA ALA A 34 5.94 -6.20 17.42
C ALA A 34 6.83 -5.51 18.49
N PRO A 35 8.18 -5.56 18.43
CA PRO A 35 9.03 -4.83 19.37
C PRO A 35 8.84 -3.30 19.30
N GLU A 36 8.47 -2.76 18.13
CA GLU A 36 8.24 -1.32 17.94
C GLU A 36 6.99 -0.79 18.68
N ARG A 37 6.11 -1.70 19.09
CA ARG A 37 4.92 -1.38 19.89
C ARG A 37 5.26 -0.75 21.23
N PHE A 38 6.41 -1.10 21.80
CA PHE A 38 6.80 -0.65 23.15
C PHE A 38 7.54 0.69 23.16
N THR A 39 7.77 1.27 22.00
CA THR A 39 8.48 2.55 21.88
C THR A 39 7.48 3.71 21.87
N CYS A 40 7.31 4.40 23.00
CA CYS A 40 6.49 5.63 23.11
C CYS A 40 7.23 6.89 22.65
N ALA A 41 8.42 6.80 22.05
CA ALA A 41 9.27 7.95 21.78
C ALA A 41 9.20 8.49 20.33
N GLY A 42 8.20 8.10 19.55
CA GLY A 42 7.97 8.63 18.19
C GLY A 42 8.91 8.15 17.08
N PRO A 43 9.54 6.96 17.13
CA PRO A 43 10.22 6.47 15.95
C PRO A 43 9.21 6.19 14.84
N VAL A 44 9.62 6.44 13.59
CA VAL A 44 8.82 6.17 12.37
C VAL A 44 8.21 4.77 12.37
N LEU A 45 8.95 3.78 12.85
CA LEU A 45 8.51 2.38 12.91
C LEU A 45 7.37 2.16 13.91
N SER A 46 7.31 2.89 15.01
CA SER A 46 6.22 2.82 15.98
C SER A 46 4.91 3.33 15.37
N TYR A 47 4.92 4.51 14.78
CA TYR A 47 3.75 5.06 14.08
C TYR A 47 3.27 4.14 12.96
N ARG A 48 4.21 3.61 12.17
CA ARG A 48 3.89 2.65 11.12
C ARG A 48 3.26 1.37 11.66
N HIS A 49 3.80 0.81 12.76
CA HIS A 49 3.25 -0.37 13.40
C HIS A 49 1.80 -0.15 13.84
N HIS A 50 1.53 0.92 14.56
CA HIS A 50 0.18 1.23 15.04
C HIS A 50 -0.80 1.49 13.89
N ALA A 51 -0.39 2.19 12.85
CA ALA A 51 -1.23 2.43 11.68
C ALA A 51 -1.55 1.14 10.89
N LEU A 52 -0.57 0.24 10.70
CA LEU A 52 -0.76 -1.06 10.05
C LEU A 52 -1.66 -2.00 10.85
N ALA A 53 -1.69 -1.86 12.18
CA ALA A 53 -2.51 -2.69 13.05
C ALA A 53 -4.01 -2.37 12.97
N VAL A 54 -4.39 -1.20 12.44
CA VAL A 54 -5.79 -0.74 12.38
C VAL A 54 -6.64 -1.59 11.45
N HIS A 55 -6.10 -1.91 10.26
CA HIS A 55 -6.85 -2.69 9.26
C HIS A 55 -5.91 -3.59 8.45
N GLN A 56 -6.34 -4.82 8.19
CA GLN A 56 -5.50 -5.79 7.43
C GLN A 56 -5.23 -5.37 5.99
N ASP A 57 -6.11 -4.59 5.37
CA ASP A 57 -5.95 -4.14 3.99
C ASP A 57 -5.06 -2.90 3.85
N ILE A 58 -4.58 -2.32 4.94
CA ILE A 58 -3.50 -1.34 4.88
C ILE A 58 -2.21 -2.09 4.55
N ALA A 59 -1.70 -1.94 3.33
CA ALA A 59 -0.52 -2.65 2.86
C ALA A 59 0.77 -1.94 3.27
N GLU A 60 0.77 -0.60 3.30
CA GLU A 60 1.95 0.22 3.59
C GLU A 60 1.51 1.55 4.20
N VAL A 61 2.40 2.18 4.96
CA VAL A 61 2.18 3.53 5.52
C VAL A 61 3.44 4.34 5.33
N ALA A 62 3.34 5.45 4.60
CA ALA A 62 4.41 6.45 4.59
C ALA A 62 4.30 7.30 5.85
N VAL A 63 5.43 7.50 6.52
CA VAL A 63 5.54 8.31 7.74
C VAL A 63 6.75 9.22 7.60
N TRP A 64 6.56 10.53 7.75
CA TRP A 64 7.65 11.50 7.74
C TRP A 64 7.30 12.71 8.61
N SER A 65 8.31 13.53 8.90
CA SER A 65 8.15 14.78 9.65
C SER A 65 8.43 15.97 8.74
N PRO A 66 7.40 16.68 8.27
CA PRO A 66 7.60 17.86 7.43
C PRO A 66 8.25 19.02 8.19
N ASN A 67 7.97 19.14 9.47
CA ASN A 67 8.53 20.14 10.37
C ASN A 67 8.81 19.52 11.74
N PRO A 68 9.72 20.07 12.55
CA PRO A 68 9.93 19.61 13.93
C PRO A 68 8.60 19.59 14.72
N GLY A 69 8.32 18.48 15.39
CA GLY A 69 7.08 18.29 16.18
C GLY A 69 5.85 17.99 15.35
N THR A 70 5.98 17.76 14.03
CA THR A 70 4.86 17.32 13.19
C THR A 70 5.16 15.96 12.57
N VAL A 71 4.17 15.11 12.51
CA VAL A 71 4.26 13.78 11.86
C VAL A 71 3.09 13.64 10.91
N ASP A 72 3.37 13.36 9.64
CA ASP A 72 2.36 13.08 8.62
C ASP A 72 2.39 11.59 8.25
N LEU A 73 1.22 10.96 8.25
CA LEU A 73 1.02 9.56 7.89
C LEU A 73 0.10 9.44 6.68
N ARG A 74 0.52 8.62 5.70
CA ARG A 74 -0.30 8.34 4.52
C ARG A 74 -0.41 6.83 4.31
N PRO A 75 -1.50 6.21 4.76
CA PRO A 75 -1.74 4.78 4.55
C PRO A 75 -2.11 4.50 3.10
N VAL A 76 -1.63 3.38 2.57
CA VAL A 76 -1.93 2.85 1.24
C VAL A 76 -2.60 1.49 1.41
N MET A 77 -3.73 1.29 0.74
CA MET A 77 -4.45 0.02 0.79
C MET A 77 -3.83 -1.03 -0.13
N ALA A 78 -4.15 -2.29 0.12
CA ALA A 78 -3.79 -3.40 -0.75
C ALA A 78 -4.31 -3.14 -2.18
N GLY A 79 -3.46 -3.42 -3.19
CA GLY A 79 -3.76 -3.06 -4.59
C GLY A 79 -3.51 -1.60 -4.95
N GLY A 80 -3.04 -0.77 -4.00
CA GLY A 80 -2.73 0.65 -4.23
C GLY A 80 -3.99 1.52 -4.33
N GLU A 81 -5.07 1.11 -3.69
CA GLU A 81 -6.29 1.90 -3.56
C GLU A 81 -6.12 2.98 -2.49
N LEU A 82 -6.93 4.02 -2.57
CA LEU A 82 -6.97 5.05 -1.54
C LEU A 82 -7.77 4.55 -0.32
N PRO A 83 -7.34 4.88 0.90
CA PRO A 83 -8.09 4.58 2.09
C PRO A 83 -9.40 5.39 2.14
N SER A 84 -10.47 4.79 2.66
CA SER A 84 -11.71 5.50 2.96
C SER A 84 -11.53 6.45 4.15
N GLU A 85 -12.43 7.42 4.29
CA GLU A 85 -12.39 8.35 5.44
C GLU A 85 -12.53 7.61 6.78
N ASP A 86 -13.28 6.52 6.83
CA ASP A 86 -13.42 5.68 8.04
C ASP A 86 -12.08 5.05 8.44
N ILE A 87 -11.31 4.58 7.46
CA ILE A 87 -9.97 4.03 7.70
C ILE A 87 -9.01 5.12 8.15
N LEU A 88 -9.04 6.30 7.50
CA LEU A 88 -8.22 7.45 7.90
C LEU A 88 -8.55 7.90 9.34
N ALA A 89 -9.83 7.95 9.70
CA ALA A 89 -10.27 8.28 11.05
C ALA A 89 -9.81 7.24 12.08
N ALA A 90 -9.92 5.96 11.74
CA ALA A 90 -9.47 4.86 12.62
C ALA A 90 -7.94 4.88 12.82
N VAL A 91 -7.17 5.11 11.75
CA VAL A 91 -5.71 5.28 11.85
C VAL A 91 -5.37 6.49 12.69
N ARG A 92 -6.03 7.63 12.46
CA ARG A 92 -5.82 8.86 13.26
C ARG A 92 -6.08 8.62 14.75
N ALA A 93 -7.15 7.93 15.09
CA ALA A 93 -7.46 7.59 16.48
C ALA A 93 -6.37 6.70 17.10
N ALA A 94 -5.91 5.68 16.38
CA ALA A 94 -4.90 4.74 16.88
C ALA A 94 -3.53 5.40 17.11
N VAL A 95 -3.09 6.28 16.18
CA VAL A 95 -1.76 6.92 16.28
C VAL A 95 -1.76 8.17 17.17
N SER A 96 -2.94 8.71 17.51
CA SER A 96 -3.08 9.86 18.41
C SER A 96 -3.37 9.46 19.87
N ALA A 97 -3.46 8.16 20.16
CA ALA A 97 -3.69 7.68 21.52
C ALA A 97 -2.57 8.14 22.46
N ASP A 98 -2.91 8.44 23.71
CA ASP A 98 -1.98 9.01 24.70
C ASP A 98 -0.80 8.08 25.05
N ASP A 99 -0.96 6.78 24.87
CA ASP A 99 0.06 5.76 25.07
C ASP A 99 0.96 5.53 23.83
N VAL A 100 0.61 6.14 22.71
CA VAL A 100 1.33 6.00 21.41
C VAL A 100 2.06 7.28 21.04
N ARG A 101 1.37 8.41 21.15
CA ARG A 101 1.84 9.71 20.68
C ARG A 101 2.66 10.45 21.75
N PRO A 102 3.90 10.90 21.46
CA PRO A 102 4.59 11.89 22.29
C PRO A 102 3.78 13.17 22.43
N LEU A 103 3.80 13.79 23.60
CA LEU A 103 3.06 15.03 23.87
C LEU A 103 3.44 16.20 22.94
N THR A 104 4.66 16.17 22.41
CA THR A 104 5.20 17.21 21.52
C THR A 104 4.78 17.06 20.07
N ASP A 105 4.26 15.89 19.68
CA ASP A 105 3.99 15.57 18.28
C ASP A 105 2.56 15.96 17.88
N THR A 106 2.46 16.72 16.80
CA THR A 106 1.19 16.95 16.09
C THR A 106 1.11 15.94 14.95
N VAL A 107 0.16 15.00 15.05
CA VAL A 107 0.00 13.93 14.09
C VAL A 107 -1.12 14.25 13.11
N THR A 108 -0.82 14.16 11.81
CA THR A 108 -1.78 14.29 10.71
C THR A 108 -1.87 12.96 9.94
N VAL A 109 -3.08 12.57 9.56
CA VAL A 109 -3.33 11.38 8.75
C VAL A 109 -4.17 11.78 7.55
N GLN A 110 -3.65 11.53 6.36
CA GLN A 110 -4.27 11.93 5.09
C GLN A 110 -4.14 10.82 4.06
N ALA A 111 -4.98 10.87 3.02
CA ALA A 111 -4.82 10.01 1.87
C ALA A 111 -3.54 10.36 1.09
N PRO A 112 -2.87 9.39 0.45
CA PRO A 112 -1.74 9.65 -0.43
C PRO A 112 -2.16 10.50 -1.62
N GLU A 113 -1.24 11.34 -2.10
CA GLU A 113 -1.44 12.07 -3.34
C GLU A 113 -1.23 11.15 -4.55
N ILE A 114 -2.12 11.24 -5.53
CA ILE A 114 -2.03 10.48 -6.77
C ILE A 114 -1.25 11.29 -7.80
N VAL A 115 -0.13 10.76 -8.27
CA VAL A 115 0.63 11.30 -9.39
C VAL A 115 0.28 10.53 -10.66
N PRO A 116 -0.49 11.10 -11.58
CA PRO A 116 -0.84 10.44 -12.84
C PRO A 116 0.38 10.34 -13.76
N TYR A 117 0.50 9.24 -14.50
CA TYR A 117 1.46 9.07 -15.57
C TYR A 117 0.84 8.30 -16.73
N GLU A 118 1.31 8.56 -17.94
CA GLU A 118 0.87 7.85 -19.14
C GLU A 118 1.74 6.64 -19.42
N VAL A 119 1.17 5.67 -20.12
CA VAL A 119 1.87 4.47 -20.62
C VAL A 119 1.61 4.37 -22.12
N GLN A 120 2.64 4.63 -22.91
CA GLN A 120 2.62 4.52 -24.37
C GLN A 120 3.72 3.55 -24.79
N ILE A 121 3.34 2.42 -25.39
CA ILE A 121 4.26 1.35 -25.71
C ILE A 121 3.93 0.79 -27.10
N THR A 122 4.95 0.70 -27.93
CA THR A 122 4.93 -0.09 -29.16
C THR A 122 5.91 -1.24 -29.00
N TRP A 123 5.43 -2.45 -29.14
CA TRP A 123 6.25 -3.64 -29.04
C TRP A 123 6.23 -4.46 -30.32
N TYR A 124 7.32 -5.17 -30.60
CA TYR A 124 7.55 -5.90 -31.83
C TYR A 124 7.86 -7.35 -31.54
N LEU A 125 7.40 -8.22 -32.43
CA LEU A 125 7.69 -9.65 -32.42
C LEU A 125 8.66 -10.01 -33.56
N SER A 126 9.34 -11.15 -33.40
CA SER A 126 10.00 -11.78 -34.54
C SER A 126 8.96 -12.45 -35.44
N ARG A 127 9.25 -12.52 -36.74
CA ARG A 127 8.36 -13.16 -37.73
C ARG A 127 8.03 -14.63 -37.37
N SER A 128 8.96 -15.33 -36.73
CA SER A 128 8.74 -16.71 -36.24
C SER A 128 7.72 -16.83 -35.09
N GLN A 129 7.43 -15.73 -34.40
CA GLN A 129 6.48 -15.69 -33.27
C GLN A 129 5.09 -15.18 -33.70
N GLU A 130 4.88 -14.84 -34.96
CA GLU A 130 3.60 -14.36 -35.48
C GLU A 130 2.40 -15.26 -35.12
N PRO A 131 2.51 -16.62 -35.15
CA PRO A 131 1.43 -17.51 -34.70
C PRO A 131 1.06 -17.37 -33.21
N LEU A 132 1.95 -16.79 -32.39
CA LEU A 132 1.78 -16.61 -30.96
C LEU A 132 1.33 -15.20 -30.59
N LEU A 133 1.00 -14.35 -31.58
CA LEU A 133 0.68 -12.94 -31.39
C LEU A 133 -0.37 -12.72 -30.30
N SER A 134 -1.49 -13.42 -30.35
CA SER A 134 -2.59 -13.27 -29.37
C SER A 134 -2.16 -13.65 -27.94
N THR A 135 -1.38 -14.71 -27.81
CA THR A 135 -0.86 -15.17 -26.52
C THR A 135 0.14 -14.17 -25.93
N ILE A 136 1.04 -13.64 -26.77
CA ILE A 136 2.04 -12.65 -26.33
C ILE A 136 1.36 -11.34 -26.01
N GLN A 137 0.37 -10.91 -26.79
CA GLN A 137 -0.43 -9.72 -26.50
C GLN A 137 -1.10 -9.81 -25.12
N ALA A 138 -1.74 -10.92 -24.80
CA ALA A 138 -2.34 -11.13 -23.48
C ALA A 138 -1.30 -11.06 -22.35
N LYS A 139 -0.11 -11.63 -22.56
CA LYS A 139 1.00 -11.56 -21.59
C LYS A 139 1.54 -10.13 -21.44
N VAL A 140 1.64 -9.36 -22.51
CA VAL A 140 2.06 -7.96 -22.46
C VAL A 140 1.06 -7.11 -21.69
N LEU A 141 -0.25 -7.30 -21.92
CA LEU A 141 -1.28 -6.61 -21.14
C LEU A 141 -1.20 -6.98 -19.63
N ALA A 142 -0.98 -8.25 -19.33
CA ALA A 142 -0.78 -8.70 -17.96
C ALA A 142 0.50 -8.09 -17.33
N ALA A 143 1.57 -7.93 -18.10
CA ALA A 143 2.83 -7.31 -17.66
C ALA A 143 2.64 -5.81 -17.35
N VAL A 144 1.85 -5.09 -18.15
CA VAL A 144 1.50 -3.69 -17.89
C VAL A 144 0.68 -3.58 -16.59
N GLU A 145 -0.30 -4.46 -16.41
CA GLU A 145 -1.10 -4.48 -15.17
C GLU A 145 -0.23 -4.85 -13.95
N GLN A 146 0.66 -5.81 -14.08
CA GLN A 146 1.62 -6.17 -13.04
C GLN A 146 2.51 -4.98 -12.65
N TYR A 147 2.99 -4.21 -13.64
CA TYR A 147 3.75 -2.99 -13.39
C TYR A 147 2.91 -1.95 -12.65
N ARG A 148 1.65 -1.74 -13.07
CA ARG A 148 0.72 -0.80 -12.43
C ARG A 148 0.50 -1.13 -10.95
N LEU A 149 0.22 -2.40 -10.65
CA LEU A 149 0.05 -2.86 -9.27
C LEU A 149 1.34 -2.73 -8.46
N TRP A 150 2.47 -3.10 -9.06
CA TRP A 150 3.77 -2.94 -8.42
C TRP A 150 4.09 -1.47 -8.12
N GLN A 151 3.80 -0.55 -9.05
CA GLN A 151 4.03 0.88 -8.87
C GLN A 151 3.20 1.45 -7.71
N ARG A 152 1.95 1.06 -7.61
CA ARG A 152 1.01 1.51 -6.58
C ARG A 152 1.24 0.89 -5.19
N ALA A 153 1.88 -0.25 -5.12
CA ALA A 153 2.02 -1.00 -3.86
C ALA A 153 2.89 -0.31 -2.80
N LYS A 154 3.65 0.72 -3.19
CA LYS A 154 4.51 1.44 -2.25
C LYS A 154 4.50 2.94 -2.56
N PRO A 155 4.16 3.81 -1.58
CA PRO A 155 4.23 5.25 -1.76
C PRO A 155 5.68 5.71 -2.01
N GLY A 156 5.85 6.83 -2.72
CA GLY A 156 7.15 7.40 -3.04
C GLY A 156 8.04 6.54 -3.94
N ARG A 157 7.48 5.54 -4.62
CA ARG A 157 8.24 4.74 -5.59
C ARG A 157 8.40 5.51 -6.89
N ASP A 158 9.64 5.73 -7.29
CA ASP A 158 9.97 6.35 -8.57
C ASP A 158 9.32 5.63 -9.75
N ILE A 159 8.92 6.39 -10.76
CA ILE A 159 8.45 5.83 -12.02
C ILE A 159 9.65 5.26 -12.76
N LEU A 160 9.71 3.93 -12.90
CA LEU A 160 10.84 3.19 -13.47
C LEU A 160 10.48 2.55 -14.81
N PRO A 161 10.73 3.22 -15.95
CA PRO A 161 10.45 2.69 -17.29
C PRO A 161 11.16 1.35 -17.57
N LEU A 162 12.40 1.20 -17.09
CA LEU A 162 13.17 -0.04 -17.26
C LEU A 162 12.50 -1.26 -16.64
N LYS A 163 11.79 -1.09 -15.52
CA LYS A 163 11.04 -2.19 -14.91
C LYS A 163 9.90 -2.64 -15.82
N LEU A 164 9.18 -1.71 -16.43
CA LEU A 164 8.12 -2.01 -17.38
C LEU A 164 8.65 -2.70 -18.64
N SER A 165 9.76 -2.18 -19.21
CA SER A 165 10.41 -2.80 -20.37
C SER A 165 10.82 -4.25 -20.08
N SER A 166 11.42 -4.50 -18.91
CA SER A 166 11.81 -5.86 -18.52
C SER A 166 10.63 -6.82 -18.42
N LEU A 167 9.49 -6.38 -17.89
CA LEU A 167 8.28 -7.20 -17.81
C LEU A 167 7.71 -7.52 -19.19
N ILE A 168 7.72 -6.55 -20.11
CA ILE A 168 7.22 -6.73 -21.48
C ILE A 168 8.16 -7.63 -22.30
N GLU A 169 9.48 -7.51 -22.11
CA GLU A 169 10.46 -8.41 -22.72
C GLU A 169 10.26 -9.86 -22.25
N GLN A 170 10.06 -10.07 -20.96
CA GLN A 170 9.73 -11.38 -20.38
C GLN A 170 8.40 -11.94 -20.90
N ALA A 171 7.45 -11.09 -21.27
CA ALA A 171 6.20 -11.49 -21.91
C ALA A 171 6.38 -12.01 -23.34
N GLY A 172 7.56 -11.79 -23.96
CA GLY A 172 7.93 -12.29 -25.28
C GLY A 172 8.14 -11.23 -26.35
N ALA A 173 8.10 -9.95 -26.02
CA ALA A 173 8.44 -8.88 -26.96
C ALA A 173 9.94 -8.90 -27.29
N ARG A 174 10.31 -8.74 -28.55
CA ARG A 174 11.69 -8.68 -29.01
C ARG A 174 12.29 -7.29 -28.95
N ARG A 175 11.49 -6.30 -29.27
CA ARG A 175 11.86 -4.87 -29.25
C ARG A 175 10.71 -4.07 -28.65
N ILE A 176 11.05 -3.04 -27.92
CA ILE A 176 10.10 -2.16 -27.26
C ILE A 176 10.49 -0.72 -27.56
N ASP A 177 9.55 0.07 -28.09
CA ASP A 177 9.64 1.50 -28.21
C ASP A 177 8.64 2.09 -27.19
N MET A 178 9.16 2.78 -26.18
CA MET A 178 8.36 3.29 -25.07
C MET A 178 8.63 4.79 -24.86
N PRO A 179 7.85 5.66 -25.52
CA PRO A 179 7.94 7.09 -25.29
C PRO A 179 7.44 7.52 -23.90
N ALA A 180 6.54 6.75 -23.28
CA ALA A 180 6.05 6.95 -21.92
C ALA A 180 5.82 5.59 -21.23
N PRO A 181 6.04 5.50 -19.89
CA PRO A 181 6.47 6.57 -18.99
C PRO A 181 7.96 6.92 -19.17
N VAL A 182 8.31 8.14 -18.86
CA VAL A 182 9.70 8.54 -18.61
C VAL A 182 10.03 8.37 -17.13
N TYR A 183 11.33 8.27 -16.82
CA TYR A 183 11.76 8.25 -15.42
C TYR A 183 11.26 9.49 -14.68
N GLY A 184 10.64 9.28 -13.55
CA GLY A 184 10.18 10.33 -12.65
C GLY A 184 10.52 9.97 -11.21
N ALA A 185 11.35 10.80 -10.57
CA ALA A 185 11.58 10.69 -9.15
C ALA A 185 10.34 11.21 -8.39
N LEU A 186 9.85 10.44 -7.45
CA LEU A 186 8.75 10.83 -6.58
C LEU A 186 9.26 11.08 -5.17
N ALA A 187 8.65 12.04 -4.50
CA ALA A 187 8.90 12.25 -3.08
C ALA A 187 8.52 10.98 -2.30
N PRO A 188 9.24 10.63 -1.22
CA PRO A 188 8.97 9.40 -0.46
C PRO A 188 7.65 9.42 0.31
N TYR A 189 6.84 10.45 0.09
CA TYR A 189 5.59 10.74 0.79
C TYR A 189 4.55 11.39 -0.13
#